data_7da596cc1cc5c202737ef8cf3faea551
#
_entry.id   7da596cc1cc5c202737ef8cf3faea551
#
_cell.length_a   1.000
_cell.length_b   1.000
_cell.length_c   1.000
_cell.angle_alpha   90.00
_cell.angle_beta   90.00
_cell.angle_gamma   90.00
#
_symmetry.space_group_name_H-M   'P 1'
#
loop_
_entity.id
_entity.type
_entity.pdbx_description
1 polymer ?
#
loop_
_entity_poly.entity_id
_entity_poly.type
_entity_poly.pdbx_seq_one_letter_code
_entity_poly.pdbx_strand_id
1 'polypeptide(L)'
;MLMQSITTSVLSRILLSALFALSFTMSVCAQTTAAGTPSASQSGTAGTASSTAQTSVPSTKTKVACIGDSLTRGYLLEDAQSYPAQLQQLLGAQYELRNFGHTASYVIDDGPVEYRNTEDYSAAIRYDADILIFMFGSNDVGAYNFTPLYFQNQYRELIDSFRQTKKHPKIYLIIAPDSRDLHFGLIQQTIQPVMTLGQQLPATVINPYYLFLGHPEDYLSDGLHLTGTAYGKLAQLVLRALQGSASYVEAPVEPISPEVQAENNRLFRQATEYQAAERASKAAALAELRQKYPNYETTGLWIAHGVHI
;
A
#
# COMPACT_ATOMS: atom_id res chain seq x y z
N MET A 1 18.36 30.59 18.91
CA MET A 1 18.89 29.30 19.39
C MET A 1 17.99 28.11 19.05
N LEU A 2 16.69 28.29 18.85
CA LEU A 2 15.77 27.20 18.40
C LEU A 2 15.87 26.87 16.90
N MET A 3 16.23 27.80 16.04
CA MET A 3 16.30 27.59 14.58
C MET A 3 17.48 26.70 14.12
N GLN A 4 18.60 26.69 14.87
CA GLN A 4 19.75 25.84 14.50
C GLN A 4 19.57 24.37 14.87
N SER A 5 18.68 24.04 15.82
CA SER A 5 18.39 22.65 16.21
C SER A 5 17.50 21.92 15.23
N ILE A 6 16.66 22.65 14.49
CA ILE A 6 15.72 22.06 13.51
C ILE A 6 16.45 21.68 12.23
N THR A 7 17.40 22.48 11.76
CA THR A 7 18.15 22.23 10.52
C THR A 7 19.08 21.02 10.62
N THR A 8 19.68 20.75 11.76
CA THR A 8 20.55 19.57 11.96
C THR A 8 19.75 18.26 12.03
N SER A 9 18.52 18.29 12.55
CA SER A 9 17.63 17.13 12.63
C SER A 9 17.09 16.71 11.24
N VAL A 10 16.76 17.67 10.39
CA VAL A 10 16.24 17.41 9.03
C VAL A 10 17.34 16.86 8.12
N LEU A 11 18.53 17.42 8.14
CA LEU A 11 19.68 16.92 7.37
C LEU A 11 20.13 15.51 7.81
N SER A 12 20.05 15.19 9.10
CA SER A 12 20.39 13.85 9.62
C SER A 12 19.39 12.78 9.19
N ARG A 13 18.10 13.12 9.05
CA ARG A 13 17.08 12.18 8.64
C ARG A 13 17.04 11.93 7.12
N ILE A 14 17.35 12.94 6.32
CA ILE A 14 17.50 12.81 4.86
C ILE A 14 18.71 11.92 4.51
N LEU A 15 19.81 12.02 5.26
CA LEU A 15 20.97 11.11 5.10
C LEU A 15 20.69 9.67 5.55
N LEU A 16 19.81 9.45 6.54
CA LEU A 16 19.48 8.10 7.00
C LEU A 16 18.59 7.34 6.00
N SER A 17 17.66 8.01 5.35
CA SER A 17 16.80 7.37 4.33
C SER A 17 17.57 7.01 3.06
N ALA A 18 18.60 7.77 2.68
CA ALA A 18 19.46 7.45 1.52
C ALA A 18 20.44 6.30 1.78
N LEU A 19 20.85 6.07 3.03
CA LEU A 19 21.79 4.99 3.40
C LEU A 19 21.10 3.62 3.54
N PHE A 20 19.79 3.55 3.70
CA PHE A 20 19.05 2.29 3.81
C PHE A 20 18.79 1.60 2.47
N ALA A 21 18.92 2.31 1.35
CA ALA A 21 18.71 1.76 0.01
C ALA A 21 19.93 1.00 -0.56
N LEU A 22 21.10 1.05 0.09
CA LEU A 22 22.36 0.50 -0.47
C LEU A 22 22.87 -0.79 0.18
N SER A 23 22.15 -1.43 1.08
CA SER A 23 22.67 -2.57 1.86
C SER A 23 22.05 -3.93 1.55
N PHE A 24 21.45 -4.13 0.38
CA PHE A 24 20.91 -5.44 0.02
C PHE A 24 21.53 -5.97 -1.27
N THR A 25 22.77 -6.48 -1.19
CA THR A 25 23.33 -7.36 -2.20
C THR A 25 23.92 -8.61 -1.54
N MET A 26 23.43 -9.75 -2.02
CA MET A 26 24.01 -11.09 -2.02
C MET A 26 24.12 -11.87 -0.70
N SER A 27 23.24 -12.84 -0.56
CA SER A 27 23.63 -14.15 -0.06
C SER A 27 22.93 -15.25 -0.87
N VAL A 28 23.66 -15.80 -1.83
CA VAL A 28 23.32 -17.05 -2.52
C VAL A 28 23.82 -18.18 -1.64
N CYS A 29 22.94 -19.03 -1.15
CA CYS A 29 23.33 -20.29 -0.52
C CYS A 29 22.82 -21.46 -1.38
N ALA A 30 23.79 -22.16 -1.97
CA ALA A 30 23.58 -23.39 -2.71
C ALA A 30 23.26 -24.54 -1.72
N GLN A 31 22.20 -25.30 -1.99
CA GLN A 31 22.00 -26.58 -1.34
C GLN A 31 22.00 -27.70 -2.37
N THR A 32 22.91 -28.63 -2.11
CA THR A 32 23.22 -29.83 -2.85
C THR A 32 22.15 -30.90 -2.71
N THR A 33 21.95 -31.59 -3.80
CA THR A 33 21.14 -32.80 -3.99
C THR A 33 21.64 -34.00 -3.22
N ALA A 34 20.72 -34.80 -2.68
CA ALA A 34 20.98 -36.21 -2.37
C ALA A 34 19.82 -37.07 -2.89
N ALA A 35 20.16 -37.97 -3.79
CA ALA A 35 19.31 -38.98 -4.38
C ALA A 35 19.20 -40.20 -3.45
N GLY A 36 18.03 -40.81 -3.41
CA GLY A 36 17.81 -42.13 -2.78
C GLY A 36 16.65 -42.85 -3.46
N THR A 37 16.96 -43.89 -4.23
CA THR A 37 16.07 -44.80 -4.94
C THR A 37 15.83 -46.08 -4.13
N PRO A 38 15.08 -47.07 -4.63
CA PRO A 38 13.76 -47.47 -4.07
C PRO A 38 13.78 -48.90 -3.51
N SER A 39 12.70 -49.32 -2.89
CA SER A 39 12.47 -50.76 -2.69
C SER A 39 11.00 -51.14 -2.89
N ALA A 40 10.84 -52.27 -3.51
CA ALA A 40 9.66 -52.83 -4.12
C ALA A 40 8.79 -53.69 -3.20
N SER A 41 7.56 -53.91 -3.66
CA SER A 41 6.67 -55.07 -3.59
C SER A 41 5.99 -55.44 -2.26
N GLN A 42 4.65 -55.47 -2.29
CA GLN A 42 3.91 -56.77 -2.37
C GLN A 42 2.40 -56.55 -2.56
N SER A 43 1.86 -57.53 -3.32
CA SER A 43 0.55 -57.81 -3.75
C SER A 43 -0.51 -58.04 -2.66
N GLY A 44 -1.79 -57.74 -2.99
CA GLY A 44 -2.91 -58.19 -2.17
C GLY A 44 -4.28 -57.73 -2.72
N THR A 45 -4.90 -58.63 -3.53
CA THR A 45 -6.31 -58.94 -3.71
C THR A 45 -7.40 -57.88 -3.94
N ALA A 46 -8.10 -58.08 -5.03
CA ALA A 46 -9.29 -57.44 -5.54
C ALA A 46 -10.47 -57.36 -4.54
N GLY A 47 -11.01 -56.15 -4.42
CA GLY A 47 -12.34 -55.91 -3.90
C GLY A 47 -13.08 -54.92 -4.85
N THR A 48 -14.05 -55.43 -5.57
CA THR A 48 -14.89 -54.67 -6.49
C THR A 48 -15.80 -53.75 -5.68
N ALA A 49 -15.41 -52.50 -5.53
CA ALA A 49 -16.31 -51.44 -5.07
C ALA A 49 -16.57 -50.50 -6.25
N SER A 50 -17.82 -50.47 -6.68
CA SER A 50 -18.35 -49.55 -7.70
C SER A 50 -18.20 -48.13 -7.16
N SER A 51 -17.13 -47.49 -7.54
CA SER A 51 -16.90 -46.06 -7.28
C SER A 51 -17.57 -45.27 -8.37
N THR A 52 -18.72 -44.70 -8.09
CA THR A 52 -19.23 -43.54 -8.84
C THR A 52 -18.15 -42.43 -8.72
N ALA A 53 -17.33 -42.34 -9.75
CA ALA A 53 -16.40 -41.24 -9.90
C ALA A 53 -17.22 -39.94 -10.04
N GLN A 54 -17.42 -39.24 -8.93
CA GLN A 54 -17.74 -37.83 -8.97
C GLN A 54 -16.57 -37.14 -9.65
N THR A 55 -16.74 -36.80 -10.92
CA THR A 55 -15.86 -35.87 -11.62
C THR A 55 -15.98 -34.52 -10.94
N SER A 56 -15.12 -34.29 -9.96
CA SER A 56 -14.95 -32.96 -9.40
C SER A 56 -14.36 -32.09 -10.52
N VAL A 57 -15.19 -31.27 -11.13
CA VAL A 57 -14.72 -30.16 -11.96
C VAL A 57 -13.78 -29.35 -11.07
N PRO A 58 -12.53 -29.07 -11.47
CA PRO A 58 -11.65 -28.24 -10.68
C PRO A 58 -12.34 -26.88 -10.50
N SER A 59 -12.81 -26.60 -9.30
CA SER A 59 -13.33 -25.27 -8.96
C SER A 59 -12.17 -24.30 -9.08
N THR A 60 -12.17 -23.49 -10.14
CA THR A 60 -11.17 -22.43 -10.31
C THR A 60 -11.33 -21.45 -9.16
N LYS A 61 -10.27 -21.27 -8.36
CA LYS A 61 -10.28 -20.33 -7.25
C LYS A 61 -10.49 -18.90 -7.75
N THR A 62 -11.25 -18.12 -7.01
CA THR A 62 -11.37 -16.67 -7.25
C THR A 62 -10.05 -15.99 -6.89
N LYS A 63 -9.42 -15.33 -7.85
CA LYS A 63 -8.15 -14.62 -7.66
C LYS A 63 -8.39 -13.22 -7.12
N VAL A 64 -7.67 -12.88 -6.06
CA VAL A 64 -7.71 -11.56 -5.42
C VAL A 64 -6.30 -10.95 -5.42
N ALA A 65 -6.16 -9.73 -5.93
CA ALA A 65 -4.92 -8.96 -5.86
C ALA A 65 -5.09 -7.80 -4.89
N CYS A 66 -4.23 -7.74 -3.86
CA CYS A 66 -4.09 -6.58 -2.99
C CYS A 66 -2.91 -5.74 -3.49
N ILE A 67 -3.19 -4.51 -3.89
CA ILE A 67 -2.31 -3.60 -4.61
C ILE A 67 -2.16 -2.33 -3.77
N GLY A 68 -0.92 -1.90 -3.52
CA GLY A 68 -0.71 -0.74 -2.67
C GLY A 68 0.76 -0.47 -2.33
N ASP A 69 0.94 0.34 -1.32
CA ASP A 69 2.24 0.73 -0.78
C ASP A 69 2.69 -0.17 0.40
N SER A 70 3.50 0.37 1.31
CA SER A 70 3.97 -0.32 2.52
C SER A 70 2.84 -0.77 3.45
N LEU A 71 1.72 -0.06 3.49
CA LEU A 71 0.55 -0.45 4.28
C LEU A 71 -0.11 -1.71 3.72
N THR A 72 -0.09 -1.92 2.41
CA THR A 72 -0.53 -3.18 1.80
C THR A 72 0.51 -4.28 1.97
N ARG A 73 1.81 -3.95 1.79
CA ARG A 73 2.91 -4.92 1.96
C ARG A 73 2.94 -5.52 3.36
N GLY A 74 2.56 -4.77 4.39
CA GLY A 74 2.73 -5.15 5.80
C GLY A 74 4.15 -4.88 6.27
N TYR A 75 4.73 -3.72 5.87
CA TYR A 75 6.10 -3.34 6.19
C TYR A 75 6.36 -3.37 7.69
N LEU A 76 7.56 -3.82 8.09
CA LEU A 76 8.03 -4.04 9.47
C LEU A 76 7.36 -5.22 10.20
N LEU A 77 6.51 -5.99 9.56
CA LEU A 77 5.85 -7.16 10.15
C LEU A 77 6.23 -8.45 9.42
N GLU A 78 5.97 -9.58 10.08
CA GLU A 78 5.95 -10.89 9.43
C GLU A 78 4.86 -10.92 8.34
N ASP A 79 5.12 -11.56 7.21
CA ASP A 79 4.19 -11.61 6.08
C ASP A 79 2.76 -12.05 6.48
N ALA A 80 2.67 -13.01 7.42
CA ALA A 80 1.39 -13.52 7.93
C ALA A 80 0.56 -12.48 8.69
N GLN A 81 1.16 -11.38 9.14
CA GLN A 81 0.50 -10.32 9.91
C GLN A 81 -0.06 -9.20 9.03
N SER A 82 0.28 -9.15 7.75
CA SER A 82 -0.30 -8.17 6.81
C SER A 82 -1.80 -8.39 6.62
N TYR A 83 -2.56 -7.32 6.29
CA TYR A 83 -4.00 -7.50 6.06
C TYR A 83 -4.32 -8.44 4.89
N PRO A 84 -3.54 -8.49 3.79
CA PRO A 84 -3.78 -9.45 2.73
C PRO A 84 -3.66 -10.91 3.20
N ALA A 85 -2.65 -11.23 4.00
CA ALA A 85 -2.48 -12.59 4.52
C ALA A 85 -3.60 -12.99 5.48
N GLN A 86 -4.00 -12.08 6.37
CA GLN A 86 -5.12 -12.32 7.28
C GLN A 86 -6.45 -12.42 6.52
N LEU A 87 -6.65 -11.60 5.48
CA LEU A 87 -7.82 -11.69 4.61
C LEU A 87 -7.90 -13.02 3.85
N GLN A 88 -6.75 -13.56 3.38
CA GLN A 88 -6.69 -14.89 2.77
C GLN A 88 -7.19 -15.98 3.73
N GLN A 89 -6.81 -15.91 5.01
CA GLN A 89 -7.28 -16.86 6.02
C GLN A 89 -8.80 -16.78 6.22
N LEU A 90 -9.34 -15.56 6.25
CA LEU A 90 -10.78 -15.31 6.40
C LEU A 90 -11.60 -15.76 5.18
N LEU A 91 -11.06 -15.59 3.97
CA LEU A 91 -11.71 -15.97 2.72
C LEU A 91 -11.71 -17.48 2.48
N GLY A 92 -10.72 -18.21 3.02
CA GLY A 92 -10.61 -19.66 2.88
C GLY A 92 -10.11 -20.14 1.52
N ALA A 93 -10.20 -21.47 1.31
CA ALA A 93 -9.50 -22.17 0.20
C ALA A 93 -10.07 -21.90 -1.20
N GLN A 94 -11.27 -21.37 -1.30
CA GLN A 94 -11.92 -21.03 -2.58
C GLN A 94 -11.39 -19.73 -3.20
N TYR A 95 -10.58 -18.97 -2.48
CA TYR A 95 -9.90 -17.79 -2.95
C TYR A 95 -8.40 -18.04 -3.04
N GLU A 96 -7.74 -17.37 -3.98
CA GLU A 96 -6.28 -17.25 -4.08
C GLU A 96 -5.93 -15.77 -4.04
N LEU A 97 -5.48 -15.30 -2.88
CA LEU A 97 -5.12 -13.89 -2.67
C LEU A 97 -3.61 -13.73 -2.77
N ARG A 98 -3.15 -12.69 -3.49
CA ARG A 98 -1.74 -12.29 -3.55
C ARG A 98 -1.57 -10.83 -3.14
N ASN A 99 -0.49 -10.61 -2.40
CA ASN A 99 -0.06 -9.30 -1.97
C ASN A 99 0.94 -8.72 -2.99
N PHE A 100 0.58 -7.61 -3.60
CA PHE A 100 1.39 -6.82 -4.53
C PHE A 100 1.66 -5.42 -3.97
N GLY A 101 1.76 -5.30 -2.66
CA GLY A 101 2.19 -4.07 -1.99
C GLY A 101 3.68 -3.83 -2.21
N HIS A 102 4.05 -2.61 -2.63
CA HIS A 102 5.44 -2.18 -2.81
C HIS A 102 5.77 -1.04 -1.86
N THR A 103 6.74 -1.26 -0.97
CA THR A 103 7.14 -0.28 0.05
C THR A 103 7.60 1.03 -0.58
N ALA A 104 7.20 2.15 0.03
CA ALA A 104 7.53 3.52 -0.40
C ALA A 104 7.04 3.89 -1.81
N SER A 105 6.07 3.16 -2.37
CA SER A 105 5.53 3.48 -3.68
C SER A 105 4.45 4.56 -3.65
N TYR A 106 4.36 5.28 -4.76
CA TYR A 106 3.45 6.38 -5.02
C TYR A 106 2.55 6.05 -6.21
N VAL A 107 1.35 6.57 -6.20
CA VAL A 107 0.49 6.63 -7.40
C VAL A 107 0.93 7.76 -8.31
N ILE A 108 1.33 8.89 -7.71
CA ILE A 108 1.82 10.09 -8.40
C ILE A 108 3.16 9.78 -9.07
N ASP A 109 3.29 10.18 -10.35
CA ASP A 109 4.44 9.86 -11.21
C ASP A 109 5.71 10.68 -10.89
N ASP A 110 5.63 11.70 -10.04
CA ASP A 110 6.76 12.49 -9.56
C ASP A 110 7.28 12.04 -8.17
N GLY A 111 6.73 10.95 -7.65
CA GLY A 111 7.23 10.31 -6.43
C GLY A 111 8.56 9.55 -6.67
N PRO A 112 9.37 9.36 -5.62
CA PRO A 112 10.64 8.65 -5.74
C PRO A 112 10.52 7.22 -6.29
N VAL A 113 9.40 6.54 -6.02
CA VAL A 113 9.10 5.19 -6.47
C VAL A 113 7.66 5.16 -7.02
N GLU A 114 7.49 5.44 -8.30
CA GLU A 114 6.19 5.27 -8.94
C GLU A 114 5.81 3.79 -8.97
N TYR A 115 4.62 3.44 -8.45
CA TYR A 115 4.18 2.04 -8.39
C TYR A 115 4.14 1.37 -9.77
N ARG A 116 3.74 2.09 -10.83
CA ARG A 116 3.71 1.57 -12.21
C ARG A 116 5.07 1.11 -12.74
N ASN A 117 6.16 1.58 -12.15
CA ASN A 117 7.53 1.23 -12.50
C ASN A 117 8.11 0.07 -11.68
N THR A 118 7.30 -0.56 -10.79
CA THR A 118 7.74 -1.64 -9.92
C THR A 118 7.51 -3.03 -10.53
N GLU A 119 8.25 -4.01 -10.02
CA GLU A 119 8.03 -5.42 -10.38
C GLU A 119 6.68 -5.92 -9.86
N ASP A 120 6.22 -5.43 -8.69
CA ASP A 120 4.93 -5.79 -8.10
C ASP A 120 3.77 -5.35 -8.98
N TYR A 121 3.83 -4.15 -9.59
CA TYR A 121 2.85 -3.73 -10.60
C TYR A 121 2.79 -4.71 -11.78
N SER A 122 3.96 -5.01 -12.36
CA SER A 122 4.04 -5.92 -13.51
C SER A 122 3.55 -7.33 -13.16
N ALA A 123 3.84 -7.81 -11.94
CA ALA A 123 3.36 -9.09 -11.43
C ALA A 123 1.84 -9.08 -11.19
N ALA A 124 1.29 -8.00 -10.65
CA ALA A 124 -0.14 -7.84 -10.43
C ALA A 124 -0.94 -7.83 -11.75
N ILE A 125 -0.45 -7.13 -12.78
CA ILE A 125 -1.05 -7.16 -14.12
C ILE A 125 -1.07 -8.60 -14.68
N ARG A 126 0.07 -9.32 -14.60
CA ARG A 126 0.15 -10.72 -15.09
C ARG A 126 -0.68 -11.70 -14.30
N TYR A 127 -0.96 -11.41 -13.04
CA TYR A 127 -1.79 -12.25 -12.19
C TYR A 127 -3.23 -12.34 -12.67
N ASP A 128 -3.73 -11.32 -13.34
CA ASP A 128 -5.05 -11.25 -13.96
C ASP A 128 -6.15 -11.67 -12.97
N ALA A 129 -6.32 -10.89 -11.91
CA ALA A 129 -7.21 -11.18 -10.80
C ALA A 129 -8.70 -10.94 -11.17
N ASP A 130 -9.59 -11.64 -10.46
CA ASP A 130 -11.05 -11.43 -10.52
C ASP A 130 -11.49 -10.27 -9.63
N ILE A 131 -10.71 -9.99 -8.57
CA ILE A 131 -10.95 -8.93 -7.59
C ILE A 131 -9.65 -8.15 -7.39
N LEU A 132 -9.74 -6.83 -7.50
CA LEU A 132 -8.63 -5.90 -7.24
C LEU A 132 -8.97 -5.07 -6.01
N ILE A 133 -8.06 -5.01 -5.05
CA ILE A 133 -8.18 -4.22 -3.83
C ILE A 133 -6.99 -3.26 -3.80
N PHE A 134 -7.27 -1.97 -3.92
CA PHE A 134 -6.25 -0.92 -3.95
C PHE A 134 -6.22 -0.14 -2.64
N MET A 135 -5.01 0.18 -2.15
CA MET A 135 -4.80 1.07 -1.01
C MET A 135 -3.53 1.89 -1.22
N PHE A 136 -3.68 3.18 -1.55
CA PHE A 136 -2.61 4.15 -1.76
C PHE A 136 -2.96 5.50 -1.13
N GLY A 137 -1.98 6.38 -1.09
CA GLY A 137 -2.13 7.77 -0.69
C GLY A 137 -1.30 8.15 0.52
N SER A 138 -0.79 7.18 1.29
CA SER A 138 0.02 7.45 2.47
C SER A 138 1.33 8.17 2.12
N ASN A 139 2.01 7.76 1.05
CA ASN A 139 3.23 8.40 0.56
C ASN A 139 2.91 9.63 -0.30
N ASP A 140 1.85 9.54 -1.10
CA ASP A 140 1.48 10.57 -2.09
C ASP A 140 1.29 11.95 -1.48
N VAL A 141 0.71 12.03 -0.27
CA VAL A 141 0.51 13.32 0.44
C VAL A 141 1.81 14.05 0.76
N GLY A 142 2.94 13.33 0.82
CA GLY A 142 4.29 13.87 0.98
C GLY A 142 4.96 14.29 -0.33
N ALA A 143 4.39 13.97 -1.49
CA ALA A 143 4.97 14.33 -2.78
C ALA A 143 4.92 15.85 -3.01
N TYR A 144 5.95 16.39 -3.69
CA TYR A 144 6.08 17.83 -3.90
C TYR A 144 4.89 18.43 -4.67
N ASN A 145 4.45 17.73 -5.73
CA ASN A 145 3.34 18.17 -6.57
C ASN A 145 1.99 17.62 -6.12
N PHE A 146 1.90 17.05 -4.92
CA PHE A 146 0.62 16.55 -4.44
C PHE A 146 -0.45 17.64 -4.44
N THR A 147 -1.52 17.37 -5.16
CA THR A 147 -2.83 17.98 -4.96
C THR A 147 -3.88 16.87 -4.97
N PRO A 148 -5.01 17.04 -4.26
CA PRO A 148 -6.07 16.04 -4.28
C PRO A 148 -6.54 15.67 -5.69
N LEU A 149 -6.63 16.63 -6.60
CA LEU A 149 -7.04 16.40 -7.98
C LEU A 149 -5.97 15.66 -8.80
N TYR A 150 -4.68 16.00 -8.61
CA TYR A 150 -3.59 15.32 -9.30
C TYR A 150 -3.49 13.86 -8.86
N PHE A 151 -3.51 13.61 -7.55
CA PHE A 151 -3.58 12.27 -6.99
C PHE A 151 -4.77 11.47 -7.55
N GLN A 152 -5.97 12.07 -7.57
CA GLN A 152 -7.17 11.42 -8.12
C GLN A 152 -6.98 11.00 -9.58
N ASN A 153 -6.42 11.88 -10.42
CA ASN A 153 -6.20 11.58 -11.83
C ASN A 153 -5.18 10.46 -12.03
N GLN A 154 -4.03 10.52 -11.34
CA GLN A 154 -3.01 9.50 -11.41
C GLN A 154 -3.50 8.15 -10.87
N TYR A 155 -4.32 8.17 -9.81
CA TYR A 155 -4.92 6.96 -9.27
C TYR A 155 -5.94 6.33 -10.23
N ARG A 156 -6.72 7.16 -10.93
CA ARG A 156 -7.60 6.69 -12.00
C ARG A 156 -6.80 6.00 -13.10
N GLU A 157 -5.73 6.60 -13.58
CA GLU A 157 -4.88 6.02 -14.62
C GLU A 157 -4.28 4.67 -14.19
N LEU A 158 -3.84 4.55 -12.93
CA LEU A 158 -3.37 3.29 -12.38
C LEU A 158 -4.50 2.24 -12.41
N ILE A 159 -5.69 2.56 -11.91
CA ILE A 159 -6.83 1.62 -11.89
C ILE A 159 -7.21 1.22 -13.31
N ASP A 160 -7.26 2.17 -14.25
CA ASP A 160 -7.64 1.92 -15.64
C ASP A 160 -6.64 1.00 -16.36
N SER A 161 -5.35 1.02 -15.99
CA SER A 161 -4.36 0.10 -16.53
C SER A 161 -4.68 -1.38 -16.19
N PHE A 162 -5.25 -1.63 -15.03
CA PHE A 162 -5.70 -2.97 -14.62
C PHE A 162 -7.04 -3.38 -15.27
N ARG A 163 -7.87 -2.42 -15.63
CA ARG A 163 -9.16 -2.69 -16.31
C ARG A 163 -9.00 -3.12 -17.77
N GLN A 164 -7.84 -2.88 -18.34
CA GLN A 164 -7.51 -3.32 -19.71
C GLN A 164 -7.17 -4.82 -19.79
N THR A 165 -7.11 -5.53 -18.65
CA THR A 165 -6.95 -6.99 -18.62
C THR A 165 -8.17 -7.71 -19.19
N LYS A 166 -8.02 -8.99 -19.53
CA LYS A 166 -9.10 -9.79 -20.17
C LYS A 166 -10.33 -9.99 -19.29
N LYS A 167 -10.16 -9.90 -17.97
CA LYS A 167 -11.23 -9.98 -16.99
C LYS A 167 -11.78 -8.58 -16.72
N HIS A 168 -13.05 -8.53 -16.34
CA HIS A 168 -13.68 -7.33 -15.82
C HIS A 168 -13.67 -7.42 -14.28
N PRO A 169 -12.54 -7.11 -13.63
CA PRO A 169 -12.39 -7.35 -12.19
C PRO A 169 -13.34 -6.46 -11.38
N LYS A 170 -13.80 -6.98 -10.25
CA LYS A 170 -14.43 -6.15 -9.22
C LYS A 170 -13.37 -5.31 -8.54
N ILE A 171 -13.64 -4.02 -8.37
CA ILE A 171 -12.67 -3.05 -7.82
C ILE A 171 -13.12 -2.59 -6.43
N TYR A 172 -12.18 -2.64 -5.51
CA TYR A 172 -12.32 -2.12 -4.15
C TYR A 172 -11.21 -1.10 -3.89
N LEU A 173 -11.57 0.05 -3.34
CA LEU A 173 -10.66 1.15 -3.02
C LEU A 173 -10.67 1.36 -1.51
N ILE A 174 -9.58 1.03 -0.85
CA ILE A 174 -9.40 1.32 0.57
C ILE A 174 -8.83 2.73 0.70
N ILE A 175 -9.50 3.58 1.45
CA ILE A 175 -8.93 4.86 1.90
C ILE A 175 -7.79 4.53 2.86
N ALA A 176 -6.61 5.09 2.65
CA ALA A 176 -5.48 4.84 3.54
C ALA A 176 -5.83 5.23 4.98
N PRO A 177 -5.49 4.39 5.97
CA PRO A 177 -5.64 4.75 7.39
C PRO A 177 -4.94 6.06 7.70
N ASP A 178 -5.47 6.81 8.66
CA ASP A 178 -4.84 8.06 9.11
C ASP A 178 -3.44 7.79 9.67
N SER A 179 -2.65 8.83 9.83
CA SER A 179 -1.30 8.74 10.39
C SER A 179 -1.15 9.68 11.58
N ARG A 180 -0.37 9.23 12.55
CA ARG A 180 0.06 10.03 13.70
C ARG A 180 1.43 10.69 13.47
N ASP A 181 2.11 10.35 12.40
CA ASP A 181 3.35 11.01 11.98
C ASP A 181 3.06 12.31 11.23
N LEU A 182 3.79 13.38 11.54
CA LEU A 182 3.56 14.71 10.97
C LEU A 182 3.81 14.74 9.44
N HIS A 183 4.73 13.92 8.95
CA HIS A 183 5.03 13.86 7.51
C HIS A 183 3.85 13.31 6.71
N PHE A 184 3.12 12.36 7.28
CA PHE A 184 1.98 11.70 6.67
C PHE A 184 0.63 12.18 7.21
N GLY A 185 0.62 13.17 8.10
CA GLY A 185 -0.58 13.63 8.81
C GLY A 185 -1.64 14.32 7.94
N LEU A 186 -1.44 14.39 6.62
CA LEU A 186 -2.41 14.92 5.67
C LEU A 186 -3.06 13.83 4.79
N ILE A 187 -2.96 12.55 5.16
CA ILE A 187 -3.61 11.43 4.45
C ILE A 187 -5.11 11.69 4.27
N GLN A 188 -5.75 12.39 5.19
CA GLN A 188 -7.16 12.81 5.08
C GLN A 188 -7.47 13.55 3.76
N GLN A 189 -6.48 14.20 3.13
CA GLN A 189 -6.66 14.84 1.82
C GLN A 189 -6.89 13.85 0.68
N THR A 190 -6.65 12.56 0.89
CA THR A 190 -6.93 11.50 -0.08
C THR A 190 -8.36 10.97 0.00
N ILE A 191 -9.09 11.23 1.09
CA ILE A 191 -10.45 10.72 1.32
C ILE A 191 -11.37 11.12 0.18
N GLN A 192 -11.51 12.42 -0.09
CA GLN A 192 -12.39 12.92 -1.14
C GLN A 192 -12.02 12.43 -2.55
N PRO A 193 -10.74 12.44 -2.96
CA PRO A 193 -10.29 11.81 -4.20
C PRO A 193 -10.74 10.35 -4.34
N VAL A 194 -10.51 9.50 -3.33
CA VAL A 194 -10.88 8.09 -3.37
C VAL A 194 -12.40 7.90 -3.40
N MET A 195 -13.15 8.69 -2.64
CA MET A 195 -14.62 8.71 -2.68
C MET A 195 -15.13 9.08 -4.07
N THR A 196 -14.55 10.09 -4.71
CA THR A 196 -14.89 10.52 -6.06
C THR A 196 -14.60 9.43 -7.10
N LEU A 197 -13.45 8.75 -6.98
CA LEU A 197 -13.12 7.60 -7.83
C LEU A 197 -14.14 6.47 -7.69
N GLY A 198 -14.57 6.15 -6.45
CA GLY A 198 -15.60 5.15 -6.20
C GLY A 198 -16.96 5.48 -6.85
N GLN A 199 -17.30 6.76 -6.94
CA GLN A 199 -18.52 7.23 -7.62
C GLN A 199 -18.39 7.20 -9.16
N GLN A 200 -17.20 7.48 -9.67
CA GLN A 200 -16.93 7.58 -11.12
C GLN A 200 -16.60 6.23 -11.76
N LEU A 201 -16.12 5.29 -10.97
CA LEU A 201 -15.80 3.94 -11.39
C LEU A 201 -16.80 2.96 -10.76
N PRO A 202 -17.06 1.78 -11.37
CA PRO A 202 -17.86 0.74 -10.72
C PRO A 202 -17.04 0.06 -9.61
N ALA A 203 -16.72 0.83 -8.54
CA ALA A 203 -15.87 0.40 -7.45
C ALA A 203 -16.58 0.54 -6.09
N THR A 204 -16.25 -0.34 -5.16
CA THR A 204 -16.66 -0.24 -3.76
C THR A 204 -15.56 0.50 -2.99
N VAL A 205 -15.92 1.57 -2.29
CA VAL A 205 -15.00 2.29 -1.38
C VAL A 205 -15.10 1.72 0.03
N ILE A 206 -13.96 1.46 0.63
CA ILE A 206 -13.82 0.99 2.01
C ILE A 206 -13.13 2.08 2.81
N ASN A 207 -13.81 2.61 3.82
CA ASN A 207 -13.30 3.66 4.68
C ASN A 207 -12.98 3.11 6.09
N PRO A 208 -11.71 2.87 6.43
CA PRO A 208 -11.29 2.41 7.74
C PRO A 208 -11.02 3.56 8.72
N TYR A 209 -11.27 4.82 8.36
CA TYR A 209 -10.86 5.99 9.13
C TYR A 209 -11.23 5.87 10.62
N TYR A 210 -12.50 5.59 10.92
CA TYR A 210 -12.95 5.47 12.29
C TYR A 210 -12.47 4.21 13.02
N LEU A 211 -11.90 3.24 12.29
CA LEU A 211 -11.36 2.03 12.89
C LEU A 211 -10.08 2.30 13.69
N PHE A 212 -9.34 3.32 13.30
CA PHE A 212 -8.03 3.66 13.87
C PHE A 212 -7.99 5.02 14.56
N LEU A 213 -9.06 5.79 14.39
CA LEU A 213 -9.16 7.12 14.99
C LEU A 213 -9.18 7.03 16.51
N GLY A 214 -8.19 7.63 17.16
CA GLY A 214 -8.07 7.60 18.62
C GLY A 214 -7.44 6.33 19.19
N HIS A 215 -6.93 5.42 18.35
CA HIS A 215 -6.32 4.15 18.72
C HIS A 215 -4.80 4.15 18.47
N PRO A 216 -3.99 4.89 19.27
CA PRO A 216 -2.54 4.94 19.08
C PRO A 216 -1.87 3.57 19.20
N GLU A 217 -2.46 2.63 19.93
CA GLU A 217 -1.99 1.25 20.09
C GLU A 217 -2.07 0.42 18.81
N ASP A 218 -2.84 0.86 17.82
CA ASP A 218 -2.96 0.19 16.53
C ASP A 218 -1.79 0.51 15.58
N TYR A 219 -0.96 1.48 15.93
CA TYR A 219 0.20 1.89 15.13
C TYR A 219 1.50 1.37 15.71
N LEU A 220 2.47 1.12 14.84
CA LEU A 220 3.86 0.94 15.22
C LEU A 220 4.46 2.27 15.72
N SER A 221 5.68 2.21 16.23
CA SER A 221 6.36 3.39 16.81
C SER A 221 6.60 4.54 15.84
N ASP A 222 6.48 4.27 14.53
CA ASP A 222 6.59 5.30 13.49
C ASP A 222 5.30 6.11 13.29
N GLY A 223 4.19 5.70 13.90
CA GLY A 223 2.92 6.40 13.81
C GLY A 223 2.21 6.32 12.45
N LEU A 224 2.71 5.49 11.52
CA LEU A 224 2.16 5.29 10.19
C LEU A 224 1.75 3.83 9.96
N HIS A 225 2.67 2.90 10.18
CA HIS A 225 2.42 1.48 9.91
C HIS A 225 1.60 0.86 11.05
N LEU A 226 0.73 -0.06 10.66
CA LEU A 226 -0.21 -0.68 11.58
C LEU A 226 0.40 -1.93 12.25
N THR A 227 -0.04 -2.22 13.46
CA THR A 227 0.27 -3.50 14.12
C THR A 227 -0.43 -4.67 13.45
N GLY A 228 0.02 -5.90 13.70
CA GLY A 228 -0.66 -7.10 13.17
C GLY A 228 -2.12 -7.20 13.62
N THR A 229 -2.44 -6.79 14.86
CA THR A 229 -3.82 -6.73 15.36
C THR A 229 -4.66 -5.73 14.57
N ALA A 230 -4.13 -4.55 14.30
CA ALA A 230 -4.80 -3.53 13.51
C ALA A 230 -5.04 -3.98 12.06
N TYR A 231 -4.08 -4.67 11.44
CA TYR A 231 -4.29 -5.29 10.14
C TYR A 231 -5.39 -6.36 10.16
N GLY A 232 -5.56 -7.07 11.28
CA GLY A 232 -6.69 -8.00 11.46
C GLY A 232 -8.04 -7.29 11.44
N LYS A 233 -8.16 -6.13 12.10
CA LYS A 233 -9.35 -5.28 12.04
C LYS A 233 -9.64 -4.83 10.61
N LEU A 234 -8.61 -4.38 9.88
CA LEU A 234 -8.73 -3.98 8.48
C LEU A 234 -9.17 -5.15 7.58
N ALA A 235 -8.58 -6.33 7.75
CA ALA A 235 -8.95 -7.54 6.99
C ALA A 235 -10.42 -7.91 7.17
N GLN A 236 -10.96 -7.78 8.39
CA GLN A 236 -12.38 -8.02 8.68
C GLN A 236 -13.28 -6.98 8.00
N LEU A 237 -12.88 -5.70 7.97
CA LEU A 237 -13.61 -4.65 7.26
C LEU A 237 -13.66 -4.93 5.76
N VAL A 238 -12.53 -5.32 5.18
CA VAL A 238 -12.44 -5.70 3.75
C VAL A 238 -13.30 -6.93 3.47
N LEU A 239 -13.27 -7.96 4.32
CA LEU A 239 -14.13 -9.14 4.19
C LEU A 239 -15.61 -8.75 4.13
N ARG A 240 -16.07 -7.87 5.02
CA ARG A 240 -17.45 -7.37 5.01
C ARG A 240 -17.81 -6.71 3.68
N ALA A 241 -16.88 -5.92 3.11
CA ALA A 241 -17.08 -5.28 1.81
C ALA A 241 -17.17 -6.31 0.67
N LEU A 242 -16.33 -7.35 0.69
CA LEU A 242 -16.35 -8.42 -0.31
C LEU A 242 -17.63 -9.27 -0.27
N GLN A 243 -18.20 -9.46 0.91
CA GLN A 243 -19.43 -10.24 1.12
C GLN A 243 -20.71 -9.41 0.90
N GLY A 244 -20.59 -8.09 0.93
CA GLY A 244 -21.71 -7.17 0.74
C GLY A 244 -21.94 -6.79 -0.73
N SER A 245 -22.98 -5.97 -0.94
CA SER A 245 -23.29 -5.38 -2.25
C SER A 245 -23.28 -3.84 -2.21
N ALA A 246 -22.90 -3.24 -1.08
CA ALA A 246 -22.83 -1.79 -0.94
C ALA A 246 -21.63 -1.22 -1.73
N SER A 247 -21.84 -0.05 -2.36
CA SER A 247 -20.77 0.69 -3.04
C SER A 247 -19.85 1.46 -2.07
N TYR A 248 -20.25 1.55 -0.80
CA TYR A 248 -19.49 2.18 0.27
C TYR A 248 -19.63 1.37 1.56
N VAL A 249 -18.50 1.07 2.18
CA VAL A 249 -18.43 0.35 3.46
C VAL A 249 -17.53 1.14 4.40
N GLU A 250 -18.06 1.51 5.54
CA GLU A 250 -17.35 2.26 6.58
C GLU A 250 -17.20 1.43 7.84
N ALA A 251 -16.12 1.66 8.56
CA ALA A 251 -16.00 1.14 9.91
C ALA A 251 -17.08 1.76 10.82
N PRO A 252 -17.60 1.03 11.81
CA PRO A 252 -18.50 1.62 12.79
C PRO A 252 -17.89 2.86 13.42
N VAL A 253 -18.68 3.93 13.49
CA VAL A 253 -18.28 5.17 14.17
C VAL A 253 -18.47 4.96 15.65
N GLU A 254 -17.37 4.82 16.39
CA GLU A 254 -17.40 4.88 17.85
C GLU A 254 -17.36 6.34 18.29
N PRO A 255 -18.09 6.72 19.33
CA PRO A 255 -18.00 8.07 19.86
C PRO A 255 -16.56 8.37 20.30
N ILE A 256 -15.91 9.32 19.64
CA ILE A 256 -14.59 9.78 20.04
C ILE A 256 -14.72 10.79 21.18
N SER A 257 -13.84 10.70 22.18
CA SER A 257 -13.85 11.65 23.26
C SER A 257 -13.43 13.05 22.80
N PRO A 258 -13.84 14.12 23.48
CA PRO A 258 -13.39 15.48 23.17
C PRO A 258 -11.88 15.62 23.17
N GLU A 259 -11.16 14.86 24.01
CA GLU A 259 -9.71 14.86 24.11
C GLU A 259 -9.07 14.27 22.86
N VAL A 260 -9.57 13.14 22.36
CA VAL A 260 -9.14 12.51 21.10
C VAL A 260 -9.40 13.45 19.92
N GLN A 261 -10.56 14.10 19.88
CA GLN A 261 -10.87 15.08 18.83
C GLN A 261 -9.92 16.30 18.89
N ALA A 262 -9.61 16.80 20.08
CA ALA A 262 -8.68 17.92 20.26
C ALA A 262 -7.25 17.53 19.81
N GLU A 263 -6.81 16.33 20.15
CA GLU A 263 -5.51 15.80 19.76
C GLU A 263 -5.40 15.62 18.24
N ASN A 264 -6.42 15.07 17.60
CA ASN A 264 -6.45 14.92 16.13
C ASN A 264 -6.39 16.30 15.44
N ASN A 265 -7.15 17.28 15.94
CA ASN A 265 -7.12 18.63 15.41
C ASN A 265 -5.73 19.29 15.60
N ARG A 266 -5.05 18.97 16.70
CA ARG A 266 -3.67 19.44 16.96
C ARG A 266 -2.69 18.81 15.97
N LEU A 267 -2.73 17.50 15.80
CA LEU A 267 -1.86 16.77 14.87
C LEU A 267 -2.06 17.23 13.42
N PHE A 268 -3.31 17.43 13.00
CA PHE A 268 -3.62 17.95 11.67
C PHE A 268 -3.04 19.34 11.43
N ARG A 269 -3.15 20.26 12.40
CA ARG A 269 -2.53 21.59 12.28
C ARG A 269 -1.00 21.49 12.19
N GLN A 270 -0.39 20.69 13.05
CA GLN A 270 1.07 20.52 13.05
C GLN A 270 1.57 19.88 11.73
N ALA A 271 0.86 18.88 11.20
CA ALA A 271 1.18 18.29 9.91
C ALA A 271 1.05 19.30 8.78
N THR A 272 0.02 20.15 8.81
CA THR A 272 -0.16 21.23 7.80
C THR A 272 1.00 22.22 7.83
N GLU A 273 1.41 22.67 9.02
CA GLU A 273 2.55 23.58 9.18
C GLU A 273 3.87 22.93 8.76
N TYR A 274 4.08 21.66 9.14
CA TYR A 274 5.27 20.90 8.78
C TYR A 274 5.42 20.75 7.27
N GLN A 275 4.36 20.30 6.58
CA GLN A 275 4.39 20.12 5.13
C GLN A 275 4.49 21.45 4.37
N ALA A 276 3.89 22.52 4.87
CA ALA A 276 4.05 23.84 4.27
C ALA A 276 5.52 24.33 4.36
N ALA A 277 6.17 24.10 5.51
CA ALA A 277 7.58 24.43 5.69
C ALA A 277 8.50 23.57 4.82
N GLU A 278 8.22 22.27 4.69
CA GLU A 278 8.97 21.36 3.84
C GLU A 278 8.87 21.75 2.36
N ARG A 279 7.65 22.03 1.86
CA ARG A 279 7.43 22.51 0.49
C ARG A 279 8.16 23.84 0.22
N ALA A 280 8.10 24.77 1.14
CA ALA A 280 8.81 26.03 1.02
C ALA A 280 10.34 25.83 0.96
N SER A 281 10.88 24.92 1.77
CA SER A 281 12.30 24.56 1.76
C SER A 281 12.72 23.95 0.43
N LYS A 282 11.95 22.99 -0.08
CA LYS A 282 12.18 22.36 -1.39
C LYS A 282 12.09 23.36 -2.54
N ALA A 283 11.11 24.26 -2.51
CA ALA A 283 10.96 25.32 -3.50
C ALA A 283 12.15 26.29 -3.51
N ALA A 284 12.66 26.67 -2.33
CA ALA A 284 13.84 27.52 -2.20
C ALA A 284 15.10 26.82 -2.74
N ALA A 285 15.29 25.54 -2.40
CA ALA A 285 16.42 24.75 -2.91
C ALA A 285 16.37 24.61 -4.43
N LEU A 286 15.17 24.38 -5.00
CA LEU A 286 14.97 24.31 -6.44
C LEU A 286 15.26 25.65 -7.14
N ALA A 287 14.83 26.75 -6.54
CA ALA A 287 15.11 28.09 -7.07
C ALA A 287 16.61 28.39 -7.09
N GLU A 288 17.34 28.00 -6.04
CA GLU A 288 18.81 28.11 -5.98
C GLU A 288 19.49 27.27 -7.06
N LEU A 289 19.06 26.01 -7.25
CA LEU A 289 19.57 25.13 -8.30
C LEU A 289 19.31 25.69 -9.71
N ARG A 290 18.11 26.22 -9.96
CA ARG A 290 17.77 26.85 -11.25
C ARG A 290 18.65 28.07 -11.52
N GLN A 291 18.91 28.87 -10.51
CA GLN A 291 19.82 30.02 -10.63
C GLN A 291 21.26 29.59 -10.93
N LYS A 292 21.73 28.53 -10.28
CA LYS A 292 23.09 28.00 -10.44
C LYS A 292 23.29 27.26 -11.77
N TYR A 293 22.23 26.60 -12.27
CA TYR A 293 22.25 25.75 -13.45
C TYR A 293 21.06 26.08 -14.38
N PRO A 294 21.03 27.21 -15.05
CA PRO A 294 19.87 27.71 -15.81
C PRO A 294 19.43 26.81 -16.97
N ASN A 295 20.32 25.92 -17.47
CA ASN A 295 20.04 25.01 -18.58
C ASN A 295 19.77 23.57 -18.11
N TYR A 296 19.62 23.33 -16.83
CA TYR A 296 19.54 21.99 -16.26
C TYR A 296 18.24 21.28 -16.67
N GLU A 297 17.11 21.98 -16.75
CA GLU A 297 15.80 21.43 -17.13
C GLU A 297 15.76 20.94 -18.59
N THR A 298 16.57 21.55 -19.49
CA THR A 298 16.59 21.18 -20.90
C THR A 298 17.50 19.98 -21.23
N THR A 299 18.33 19.55 -20.28
CA THR A 299 19.33 18.49 -20.51
C THR A 299 18.93 17.12 -19.96
N GLY A 300 17.79 16.99 -19.29
CA GLY A 300 17.32 15.74 -18.69
C GLY A 300 18.22 15.20 -17.57
N LEU A 301 19.17 15.99 -17.10
CA LEU A 301 20.21 15.58 -16.13
C LEU A 301 19.71 15.46 -14.68
N TRP A 302 18.46 15.86 -14.40
CA TRP A 302 17.85 15.76 -13.07
C TRP A 302 17.82 14.33 -12.53
N ILE A 303 17.69 13.34 -13.43
CA ILE A 303 17.60 11.93 -13.09
C ILE A 303 18.99 11.33 -12.80
N ALA A 304 20.04 11.87 -13.41
CA ALA A 304 21.37 11.24 -13.38
C ALA A 304 22.14 11.49 -12.07
N HIS A 305 21.76 12.46 -11.25
CA HIS A 305 22.53 12.87 -10.07
C HIS A 305 21.83 12.60 -8.74
N GLY A 306 20.72 11.85 -8.72
CA GLY A 306 20.06 11.43 -7.49
C GLY A 306 19.48 12.60 -6.66
N VAL A 307 19.31 13.77 -7.24
CA VAL A 307 18.62 14.89 -6.61
C VAL A 307 17.12 14.65 -6.77
N HIS A 308 16.55 13.79 -5.95
CA HIS A 308 15.11 13.71 -5.75
C HIS A 308 14.71 14.92 -4.91
N ILE A 309 14.13 15.92 -5.55
CA ILE A 309 13.56 17.11 -4.91
C ILE A 309 12.13 16.81 -4.52
#